data_063037e514b7e844de9a76b18f52a546
#
_entry.id   063037e514b7e844de9a76b18f52a546
#
_cell.length_a   1.000
_cell.length_b   1.000
_cell.length_c   1.000
_cell.angle_alpha   90.00
_cell.angle_beta   90.00
_cell.angle_gamma   90.00
#
_symmetry.space_group_name_H-M   'P 1'
#
loop_
_entity.id
_entity.type
_entity.pdbx_description
1 polymer ?
#
loop_
_entity_poly.entity_id
_entity_poly.type
_entity_poly.pdbx_seq_one_letter_code
_entity_poly.pdbx_strand_id
1 'polypeptide(L)'
;SEGHQSMGGFDVFQVMQNEDGTWGDVENIGYPINTTGDDVCYVTSPDGKRAYYASYREEGFGSYDIYMISLPTPPEKQLTVFSGNLTLEGENSIVPNGAQIVVTDNETNEIVGIYKPNSKTGKYLFILPPGKNYNITYEAEGVLFRSENLIVPENSQFSTIQNDIKLPAIKAGENIVLNNIFYEFDKDVLTPESKVELEKLTRLLMNNPGLKVELQGHTDSKGADAYNLNLSQKRAEAVVKYLLAKGINPDQMKAKGYGETQPIAKNENADGSDNPDGRKLNRRTVLKVISLDGETNFVNPIAVPDHLKNGAKKTTTKGKKK
;
A
#
# COMPACT_ATOMS: atom_id res chain seq x y z
N SER A 1 -10.54 31.66 1.02
CA SER A 1 -10.60 32.62 -0.08
C SER A 1 -11.06 33.98 0.43
N GLU A 2 -10.50 35.06 -0.09
CA GLU A 2 -11.01 36.44 0.06
C GLU A 2 -11.87 36.86 -1.17
N GLY A 3 -11.92 36.04 -2.21
CA GLY A 3 -12.52 36.40 -3.51
C GLY A 3 -14.02 36.16 -3.65
N HIS A 4 -14.68 35.68 -2.60
CA HIS A 4 -16.12 35.40 -2.55
C HIS A 4 -16.77 36.22 -1.43
N GLN A 5 -18.10 36.16 -1.32
CA GLN A 5 -18.79 36.78 -0.18
C GLN A 5 -18.32 36.13 1.12
N SER A 6 -17.47 36.84 1.85
CA SER A 6 -16.83 36.37 3.07
C SER A 6 -17.44 37.04 4.31
N MET A 7 -17.21 36.44 5.49
CA MET A 7 -17.59 37.01 6.79
C MET A 7 -16.44 37.82 7.37
N GLY A 8 -15.21 37.58 6.94
CA GLY A 8 -13.99 38.19 7.46
C GLY A 8 -12.90 38.33 6.37
N GLY A 9 -11.67 38.00 6.73
CA GLY A 9 -10.54 37.94 5.82
C GLY A 9 -10.58 36.68 4.95
N PHE A 10 -9.70 35.72 5.20
CA PHE A 10 -9.77 34.41 4.54
C PHE A 10 -10.86 33.55 5.15
N ASP A 11 -11.85 33.20 4.36
CA ASP A 11 -12.91 32.26 4.74
C ASP A 11 -12.77 30.91 4.03
N VAL A 12 -13.32 29.85 4.64
CA VAL A 12 -13.45 28.52 4.06
C VAL A 12 -14.74 28.44 3.26
N PHE A 13 -14.60 27.95 2.02
CA PHE A 13 -15.73 27.72 1.10
C PHE A 13 -15.74 26.26 0.69
N GLN A 14 -16.91 25.75 0.35
CA GLN A 14 -17.07 24.42 -0.23
C GLN A 14 -17.68 24.52 -1.63
N VAL A 15 -17.35 23.53 -2.44
CA VAL A 15 -17.96 23.31 -3.76
C VAL A 15 -18.12 21.81 -3.98
N MET A 16 -19.27 21.39 -4.49
CA MET A 16 -19.54 19.97 -4.76
C MET A 16 -19.25 19.70 -6.25
N GLN A 17 -18.61 18.55 -6.53
CA GLN A 17 -18.49 18.05 -7.87
C GLN A 17 -19.72 17.21 -8.23
N ASN A 18 -20.34 17.52 -9.35
CA ASN A 18 -21.48 16.78 -9.89
C ASN A 18 -21.02 15.43 -10.48
N GLU A 19 -21.97 14.50 -10.70
CA GLU A 19 -21.70 13.19 -11.30
C GLU A 19 -21.11 13.28 -12.72
N ASP A 20 -21.39 14.34 -13.46
CA ASP A 20 -20.85 14.62 -14.80
C ASP A 20 -19.44 15.25 -14.78
N GLY A 21 -18.85 15.42 -13.60
CA GLY A 21 -17.52 16.01 -13.40
C GLY A 21 -17.50 17.54 -13.39
N THR A 22 -18.62 18.22 -13.57
CA THR A 22 -18.73 19.68 -13.42
C THR A 22 -18.74 20.08 -11.94
N TRP A 23 -18.42 21.34 -11.65
CA TRP A 23 -18.47 21.88 -10.30
C TRP A 23 -19.76 22.67 -10.08
N GLY A 24 -20.37 22.47 -8.93
CA GLY A 24 -21.53 23.24 -8.49
C GLY A 24 -21.18 24.66 -8.02
N ASP A 25 -22.12 25.33 -7.36
CA ASP A 25 -21.90 26.66 -6.82
C ASP A 25 -20.97 26.63 -5.61
N VAL A 26 -20.22 27.72 -5.42
CA VAL A 26 -19.33 27.90 -4.28
C VAL A 26 -20.14 28.43 -3.10
N GLU A 27 -20.10 27.73 -1.98
CA GLU A 27 -20.82 28.07 -0.77
C GLU A 27 -19.85 28.43 0.37
N ASN A 28 -20.12 29.54 1.08
CA ASN A 28 -19.46 29.86 2.33
C ASN A 28 -19.99 28.91 3.43
N ILE A 29 -19.10 28.18 4.11
CA ILE A 29 -19.53 27.19 5.13
C ILE A 29 -20.00 27.82 6.44
N GLY A 30 -19.86 29.12 6.59
CA GLY A 30 -20.47 29.95 7.65
C GLY A 30 -19.89 29.73 9.04
N TYR A 31 -20.52 30.42 9.99
CA TYR A 31 -20.22 30.29 11.41
C TYR A 31 -20.63 28.88 11.93
N PRO A 32 -19.90 28.24 12.85
CA PRO A 32 -18.76 28.79 13.63
C PRO A 32 -17.38 28.59 13.00
N ILE A 33 -17.29 28.07 11.77
CA ILE A 33 -16.02 27.83 11.10
C ILE A 33 -15.46 29.16 10.62
N ASN A 34 -16.23 29.88 9.82
CA ASN A 34 -15.88 31.22 9.38
C ASN A 34 -16.27 32.27 10.40
N THR A 35 -15.38 33.24 10.66
CA THR A 35 -15.51 34.33 11.60
C THR A 35 -15.20 35.67 10.92
N THR A 36 -15.08 36.76 11.72
CA THR A 36 -14.62 38.05 11.21
C THR A 36 -13.09 38.12 10.99
N GLY A 37 -12.35 37.13 11.42
CA GLY A 37 -10.90 37.00 11.19
C GLY A 37 -10.56 36.14 9.93
N ASP A 38 -9.32 35.64 9.91
CA ASP A 38 -8.88 34.68 8.91
C ASP A 38 -9.12 33.25 9.40
N ASP A 39 -9.84 32.46 8.62
CA ASP A 39 -10.16 31.06 8.89
C ASP A 39 -9.60 30.20 7.76
N VAL A 40 -8.63 29.32 8.09
CA VAL A 40 -7.83 28.61 7.08
C VAL A 40 -7.58 27.15 7.47
N CYS A 41 -7.04 26.37 6.55
CA CYS A 41 -6.59 24.99 6.78
C CYS A 41 -7.69 24.05 7.27
N TYR A 42 -8.92 24.20 6.76
CA TYR A 42 -10.03 23.32 7.11
C TYR A 42 -9.83 21.91 6.59
N VAL A 43 -9.95 20.91 7.48
CA VAL A 43 -9.86 19.49 7.13
C VAL A 43 -10.86 18.68 7.94
N THR A 44 -11.59 17.79 7.30
CA THR A 44 -12.50 16.86 7.98
C THR A 44 -11.77 15.59 8.42
N SER A 45 -12.15 15.02 9.56
CA SER A 45 -11.75 13.67 9.94
C SER A 45 -12.28 12.64 8.93
N PRO A 46 -11.60 11.50 8.74
CA PRO A 46 -12.04 10.47 7.80
C PRO A 46 -13.45 9.94 8.05
N ASP A 47 -13.86 9.86 9.33
CA ASP A 47 -15.19 9.45 9.75
C ASP A 47 -16.26 10.54 9.51
N GLY A 48 -15.85 11.73 9.06
CA GLY A 48 -16.73 12.87 8.81
C GLY A 48 -17.38 13.50 10.05
N LYS A 49 -17.06 13.03 11.27
CA LYS A 49 -17.70 13.47 12.52
C LYS A 49 -17.07 14.71 13.11
N ARG A 50 -15.87 15.08 12.66
CA ARG A 50 -15.10 16.21 13.15
C ARG A 50 -14.47 16.97 12.02
N ALA A 51 -14.21 18.25 12.25
CA ALA A 51 -13.33 19.05 11.40
C ALA A 51 -12.33 19.82 12.26
N TYR A 52 -11.18 20.10 11.68
CA TYR A 52 -10.10 20.88 12.27
C TYR A 52 -9.80 22.05 11.35
N TYR A 53 -9.57 23.22 11.90
CA TYR A 53 -9.21 24.42 11.13
C TYR A 53 -8.37 25.36 12.00
N ALA A 54 -7.64 26.25 11.36
CA ALA A 54 -6.88 27.27 12.03
C ALA A 54 -7.61 28.60 11.93
N SER A 55 -7.79 29.27 13.06
CA SER A 55 -8.49 30.55 13.19
C SER A 55 -7.80 31.45 14.20
N TYR A 56 -7.80 32.74 13.94
CA TYR A 56 -7.44 33.75 14.93
C TYR A 56 -8.70 34.17 15.73
N ARG A 57 -8.64 34.05 17.05
CA ARG A 57 -9.69 34.49 17.97
C ARG A 57 -9.08 35.24 19.13
N GLU A 58 -9.80 36.27 19.60
CA GLU A 58 -9.35 37.11 20.74
C GLU A 58 -9.10 36.29 22.02
N GLU A 59 -9.79 35.16 22.18
CA GLU A 59 -9.67 34.25 23.33
C GLU A 59 -8.62 33.17 23.13
N GLY A 60 -7.91 33.20 22.00
CA GLY A 60 -6.88 32.22 21.63
C GLY A 60 -5.56 32.38 22.37
N PHE A 61 -4.65 31.39 22.21
CA PHE A 61 -3.35 31.38 22.87
C PHE A 61 -2.23 31.97 22.01
N GLY A 62 -2.51 32.30 20.75
CA GLY A 62 -1.49 32.79 19.81
C GLY A 62 -2.05 33.54 18.62
N SER A 63 -1.31 33.56 17.52
CA SER A 63 -1.73 34.18 16.26
C SER A 63 -2.83 33.35 15.59
N TYR A 64 -2.56 32.06 15.42
CA TYR A 64 -3.54 31.07 14.95
C TYR A 64 -3.54 29.87 15.88
N ASP A 65 -4.72 29.47 16.31
CA ASP A 65 -4.94 28.24 17.06
C ASP A 65 -5.68 27.21 16.22
N ILE A 66 -5.50 25.92 16.56
CA ILE A 66 -6.22 24.83 15.90
C ILE A 66 -7.50 24.55 16.67
N TYR A 67 -8.62 24.74 16.02
CA TYR A 67 -9.94 24.44 16.54
C TYR A 67 -10.47 23.12 16.01
N MET A 68 -11.22 22.41 16.84
CA MET A 68 -11.97 21.22 16.46
C MET A 68 -13.46 21.49 16.59
N ILE A 69 -14.21 21.12 15.57
CA ILE A 69 -15.67 21.17 15.57
C ILE A 69 -16.24 19.78 15.36
N SER A 70 -17.31 19.45 16.09
CA SER A 70 -18.13 18.28 15.82
C SER A 70 -19.12 18.60 14.72
N LEU A 71 -19.11 17.82 13.65
CA LEU A 71 -20.05 17.99 12.55
C LEU A 71 -21.37 17.27 12.87
N PRO A 72 -22.53 17.85 12.50
CA PRO A 72 -23.80 17.14 12.58
C PRO A 72 -23.71 15.92 11.66
N THR A 73 -24.22 14.79 12.12
CA THR A 73 -24.06 13.44 11.54
C THR A 73 -24.04 13.46 10.01
N PRO A 74 -22.87 13.37 9.36
CA PRO A 74 -22.81 13.27 7.92
C PRO A 74 -23.22 11.85 7.51
N PRO A 75 -23.60 11.63 6.25
CA PRO A 75 -23.70 10.28 5.73
C PRO A 75 -22.36 9.57 5.97
N GLU A 76 -22.41 8.34 6.47
CA GLU A 76 -21.20 7.56 6.75
C GLU A 76 -20.33 7.50 5.48
N LYS A 77 -19.14 8.09 5.57
CA LYS A 77 -18.19 7.99 4.45
C LYS A 77 -17.67 6.58 4.38
N GLN A 78 -17.83 5.97 3.23
CA GLN A 78 -17.32 4.64 2.93
C GLN A 78 -15.79 4.74 2.70
N LEU A 79 -15.02 4.67 3.78
CA LEU A 79 -13.57 4.79 3.74
C LEU A 79 -12.92 3.76 4.66
N THR A 80 -11.83 3.16 4.21
CA THR A 80 -11.00 2.30 5.04
C THR A 80 -9.71 3.02 5.41
N VAL A 81 -9.50 3.21 6.72
CA VAL A 81 -8.28 3.81 7.26
C VAL A 81 -7.29 2.70 7.60
N PHE A 82 -6.11 2.76 7.01
CA PHE A 82 -4.98 1.90 7.33
C PHE A 82 -4.00 2.63 8.21
N SER A 83 -3.60 2.01 9.32
CA SER A 83 -2.60 2.54 10.22
C SER A 83 -1.73 1.43 10.80
N GLY A 84 -0.54 1.77 11.27
CA GLY A 84 0.36 0.82 11.90
C GLY A 84 1.77 1.37 12.07
N ASN A 85 2.70 0.47 12.38
CA ASN A 85 4.12 0.77 12.48
C ASN A 85 4.89 -0.11 11.49
N LEU A 86 5.85 0.49 10.78
CA LEU A 86 6.77 -0.21 9.90
C LEU A 86 8.16 -0.19 10.53
N THR A 87 8.71 -1.37 10.81
CA THR A 87 10.01 -1.54 11.49
C THR A 87 10.84 -2.64 10.83
N LEU A 88 12.13 -2.69 11.17
CA LEU A 88 13.02 -3.78 10.78
C LEU A 88 12.75 -5.01 11.65
N GLU A 89 12.76 -6.20 11.05
CA GLU A 89 12.60 -7.45 11.80
C GLU A 89 13.82 -7.74 12.68
N GLY A 90 13.57 -8.14 13.94
CA GLY A 90 14.64 -8.41 14.92
C GLY A 90 15.14 -7.18 15.69
N GLU A 91 14.86 -5.97 15.21
CA GLU A 91 15.26 -4.72 15.85
C GLU A 91 14.02 -3.84 16.07
N ASN A 92 13.39 -4.03 17.23
CA ASN A 92 12.21 -3.24 17.60
C ASN A 92 12.58 -1.75 17.66
N SER A 93 11.83 -0.92 16.94
CA SER A 93 11.94 0.54 16.87
C SER A 93 12.90 1.09 15.81
N ILE A 94 13.61 0.29 15.03
CA ILE A 94 14.37 0.80 13.88
C ILE A 94 13.49 0.85 12.65
N VAL A 95 13.39 2.05 12.08
CA VAL A 95 12.73 2.28 10.78
C VAL A 95 13.81 2.21 9.71
N PRO A 96 13.72 1.29 8.73
CA PRO A 96 14.73 1.19 7.68
C PRO A 96 14.74 2.44 6.80
N ASN A 97 15.92 2.78 6.28
CA ASN A 97 16.10 3.91 5.39
C ASN A 97 15.24 3.74 4.12
N GLY A 98 14.76 4.86 3.57
CA GLY A 98 13.99 4.83 2.34
C GLY A 98 12.63 4.13 2.46
N ALA A 99 12.16 3.85 3.70
CA ALA A 99 10.90 3.15 3.92
C ALA A 99 9.73 3.86 3.25
N GLN A 100 8.96 3.10 2.47
CA GLN A 100 7.75 3.59 1.80
C GLN A 100 6.70 2.50 1.68
N ILE A 101 5.46 2.94 1.53
CA ILE A 101 4.29 2.09 1.34
C ILE A 101 3.68 2.47 0.00
N VAL A 102 3.69 1.57 -0.95
CA VAL A 102 3.15 1.77 -2.30
C VAL A 102 1.82 1.05 -2.39
N VAL A 103 0.77 1.78 -2.68
CA VAL A 103 -0.56 1.23 -2.93
C VAL A 103 -0.84 1.27 -4.43
N THR A 104 -1.15 0.12 -5.00
CA THR A 104 -1.45 -0.05 -6.42
C THR A 104 -2.83 -0.67 -6.57
N ASP A 105 -3.60 -0.21 -7.52
CA ASP A 105 -4.85 -0.84 -7.95
C ASP A 105 -4.51 -2.09 -8.78
N ASN A 106 -4.98 -3.26 -8.36
CA ASN A 106 -4.67 -4.53 -9.04
C ASN A 106 -5.37 -4.68 -10.40
N GLU A 107 -6.44 -3.95 -10.66
CA GLU A 107 -7.16 -4.03 -11.92
C GLU A 107 -6.49 -3.18 -13.01
N THR A 108 -6.14 -1.94 -12.65
CA THR A 108 -5.51 -1.00 -13.60
C THR A 108 -3.98 -1.07 -13.60
N ASN A 109 -3.38 -1.65 -12.58
CA ASN A 109 -1.95 -1.63 -12.27
C ASN A 109 -1.39 -0.20 -12.07
N GLU A 110 -2.25 0.75 -11.73
CA GLU A 110 -1.85 2.15 -11.47
C GLU A 110 -1.53 2.35 -9.98
N ILE A 111 -0.54 3.20 -9.71
CA ILE A 111 -0.20 3.59 -8.35
C ILE A 111 -1.25 4.56 -7.84
N VAL A 112 -2.00 4.14 -6.81
CA VAL A 112 -3.02 4.96 -6.12
C VAL A 112 -2.37 5.94 -5.15
N GLY A 113 -1.29 5.53 -4.48
CA GLY A 113 -0.58 6.38 -3.55
C GLY A 113 0.76 5.81 -3.11
N ILE A 114 1.66 6.71 -2.69
CA ILE A 114 2.94 6.36 -2.07
C ILE A 114 3.02 7.13 -0.75
N TYR A 115 3.11 6.38 0.35
CA TYR A 115 3.08 6.90 1.70
C TYR A 115 4.42 6.63 2.39
N LYS A 116 4.91 7.61 3.16
CA LYS A 116 6.14 7.47 3.93
C LYS A 116 5.81 7.35 5.40
N PRO A 117 6.28 6.30 6.07
CA PRO A 117 6.17 6.20 7.52
C PRO A 117 6.98 7.33 8.19
N ASN A 118 6.61 7.66 9.41
CA ASN A 118 7.41 8.57 10.22
C ASN A 118 8.81 7.96 10.46
N SER A 119 9.87 8.66 10.07
CA SER A 119 11.25 8.14 10.08
C SER A 119 11.79 7.79 11.47
N LYS A 120 11.18 8.31 12.55
CA LYS A 120 11.61 8.03 13.92
C LYS A 120 10.77 6.92 14.57
N THR A 121 9.48 6.86 14.29
CA THR A 121 8.54 5.97 14.99
C THR A 121 8.03 4.84 14.13
N GLY A 122 8.22 4.89 12.82
CA GLY A 122 7.64 3.96 11.85
C GLY A 122 6.13 4.10 11.65
N LYS A 123 5.46 4.99 12.38
CA LYS A 123 4.02 5.16 12.27
C LYS A 123 3.60 5.59 10.88
N TYR A 124 2.56 4.96 10.37
CA TYR A 124 1.95 5.33 9.10
C TYR A 124 0.43 5.34 9.20
N LEU A 125 -0.19 6.11 8.33
CA LEU A 125 -1.62 6.15 8.11
C LEU A 125 -1.91 6.54 6.67
N PHE A 126 -2.83 5.82 6.04
CA PHE A 126 -3.40 6.18 4.74
C PHE A 126 -4.86 5.72 4.64
N ILE A 127 -5.57 6.25 3.66
CA ILE A 127 -7.01 6.04 3.48
C ILE A 127 -7.24 5.48 2.08
N LEU A 128 -8.05 4.43 1.99
CA LEU A 128 -8.40 3.78 0.72
C LEU A 128 -9.90 3.90 0.45
N PRO A 129 -10.28 4.31 -0.78
CA PRO A 129 -11.66 4.24 -1.26
C PRO A 129 -12.19 2.80 -1.32
N PRO A 130 -13.51 2.61 -1.24
CA PRO A 130 -14.14 1.31 -1.44
C PRO A 130 -14.17 0.88 -2.93
N GLY A 131 -14.61 -0.34 -3.17
CA GLY A 131 -14.89 -0.88 -4.50
C GLY A 131 -13.66 -1.34 -5.28
N LYS A 132 -12.50 -1.54 -4.63
CA LYS A 132 -11.27 -1.89 -5.34
C LYS A 132 -10.47 -2.99 -4.67
N ASN A 133 -9.64 -3.63 -5.49
CA ASN A 133 -8.64 -4.61 -5.07
C ASN A 133 -7.26 -3.96 -5.09
N TYR A 134 -6.65 -3.79 -3.91
CA TYR A 134 -5.37 -3.12 -3.76
C TYR A 134 -4.22 -4.09 -3.49
N ASN A 135 -3.07 -3.81 -4.10
CA ASN A 135 -1.78 -4.33 -3.69
C ASN A 135 -1.08 -3.27 -2.82
N ILE A 136 -0.86 -3.60 -1.55
CA ILE A 136 -0.14 -2.74 -0.61
C ILE A 136 1.26 -3.32 -0.45
N THR A 137 2.29 -2.55 -0.83
CA THR A 137 3.68 -2.97 -0.72
C THR A 137 4.42 -2.11 0.26
N TYR A 138 5.06 -2.76 1.20
CA TYR A 138 5.98 -2.16 2.14
C TYR A 138 7.40 -2.45 1.68
N GLU A 139 8.19 -1.43 1.44
CA GLU A 139 9.56 -1.57 0.93
C GLU A 139 10.50 -0.54 1.56
N ALA A 140 11.78 -0.89 1.63
CA ALA A 140 12.85 -0.02 2.12
C ALA A 140 14.21 -0.49 1.60
N GLU A 141 15.26 0.28 1.89
CA GLU A 141 16.62 -0.06 1.53
C GLU A 141 17.15 -1.25 2.36
N GLY A 142 17.83 -2.20 1.70
CA GLY A 142 18.48 -3.33 2.37
C GLY A 142 17.57 -4.39 2.97
N VAL A 143 16.28 -4.35 2.68
CA VAL A 143 15.28 -5.31 3.19
C VAL A 143 14.54 -6.01 2.06
N LEU A 144 13.97 -7.16 2.38
CA LEU A 144 12.98 -7.79 1.51
C LEU A 144 11.66 -7.03 1.61
N PHE A 145 11.03 -6.78 0.47
CA PHE A 145 9.70 -6.16 0.48
C PHE A 145 8.66 -7.13 1.04
N ARG A 146 7.57 -6.58 1.57
CA ARG A 146 6.37 -7.33 1.93
C ARG A 146 5.19 -6.74 1.18
N SER A 147 4.33 -7.58 0.62
CA SER A 147 3.12 -7.14 -0.04
C SER A 147 1.89 -7.85 0.52
N GLU A 148 0.77 -7.14 0.51
CA GLU A 148 -0.52 -7.61 0.96
C GLU A 148 -1.56 -7.32 -0.11
N ASN A 149 -2.51 -8.23 -0.26
CA ASN A 149 -3.68 -8.03 -1.10
C ASN A 149 -4.86 -7.61 -0.22
N LEU A 150 -5.50 -6.52 -0.57
CA LEU A 150 -6.66 -6.02 0.14
C LEU A 150 -7.81 -5.76 -0.82
N ILE A 151 -8.91 -6.43 -0.61
CA ILE A 151 -10.18 -6.14 -1.28
C ILE A 151 -11.02 -5.28 -0.35
N VAL A 152 -11.34 -4.06 -0.77
CA VAL A 152 -12.27 -3.17 -0.07
C VAL A 152 -13.61 -3.23 -0.81
N PRO A 153 -14.68 -3.85 -0.22
CA PRO A 153 -15.97 -3.94 -0.87
C PRO A 153 -16.58 -2.57 -1.18
N GLU A 154 -17.38 -2.46 -2.25
CA GLU A 154 -18.08 -1.22 -2.64
C GLU A 154 -18.93 -0.62 -1.51
N ASN A 155 -19.60 -1.48 -0.76
CA ASN A 155 -20.51 -1.09 0.32
C ASN A 155 -19.87 -1.13 1.70
N SER A 156 -18.51 -1.09 1.78
CA SER A 156 -17.84 -1.09 3.08
C SER A 156 -18.10 0.24 3.81
N GLN A 157 -18.64 0.12 5.03
CA GLN A 157 -18.74 1.26 5.94
C GLN A 157 -17.35 1.72 6.39
N PHE A 158 -17.28 2.86 7.08
CA PHE A 158 -16.04 3.32 7.69
C PHE A 158 -15.42 2.21 8.55
N SER A 159 -14.18 1.88 8.26
CA SER A 159 -13.42 0.87 8.98
C SER A 159 -11.98 1.31 9.23
N THR A 160 -11.41 0.86 10.32
CA THR A 160 -9.99 1.09 10.65
C THR A 160 -9.30 -0.25 10.74
N ILE A 161 -8.22 -0.42 9.97
CA ILE A 161 -7.36 -1.60 9.99
C ILE A 161 -6.02 -1.17 10.57
N GLN A 162 -5.63 -1.78 11.68
CA GLN A 162 -4.31 -1.59 12.27
C GLN A 162 -3.43 -2.78 11.89
N ASN A 163 -2.27 -2.52 11.29
CA ASN A 163 -1.35 -3.55 10.84
C ASN A 163 0.10 -3.11 11.07
N ASP A 164 0.79 -3.78 11.97
CA ASP A 164 2.20 -3.54 12.23
C ASP A 164 3.05 -4.44 11.33
N ILE A 165 3.94 -3.82 10.56
CA ILE A 165 4.76 -4.46 9.56
C ILE A 165 6.21 -4.54 10.01
N LYS A 166 6.77 -5.74 9.92
CA LYS A 166 8.20 -6.00 10.10
C LYS A 166 8.80 -6.45 8.78
N LEU A 167 9.82 -5.71 8.32
CA LEU A 167 10.53 -6.02 7.08
C LEU A 167 11.81 -6.81 7.40
N PRO A 168 11.97 -8.02 6.84
CA PRO A 168 13.18 -8.81 7.03
C PRO A 168 14.35 -8.24 6.23
N ALA A 169 15.54 -8.20 6.83
CA ALA A 169 16.77 -7.86 6.11
C ALA A 169 17.06 -8.92 5.03
N ILE A 170 17.73 -8.51 3.94
CA ILE A 170 18.16 -9.45 2.89
C ILE A 170 19.33 -10.28 3.43
N LYS A 171 19.06 -11.51 3.85
CA LYS A 171 20.08 -12.47 4.31
C LYS A 171 19.68 -13.90 3.99
N ALA A 172 20.67 -14.80 3.89
CA ALA A 172 20.44 -16.21 3.58
C ALA A 172 19.49 -16.85 4.61
N GLY A 173 18.56 -17.66 4.10
CA GLY A 173 17.54 -18.33 4.91
C GLY A 173 16.23 -17.55 5.07
N GLU A 174 16.23 -16.25 4.81
CA GLU A 174 15.00 -15.45 4.87
C GLU A 174 14.01 -15.83 3.75
N ASN A 175 12.73 -15.72 4.07
CA ASN A 175 11.64 -16.03 3.17
C ASN A 175 10.63 -14.88 3.13
N ILE A 176 10.08 -14.61 1.93
CA ILE A 176 8.89 -13.78 1.79
C ILE A 176 7.81 -14.54 1.03
N VAL A 177 6.59 -14.42 1.53
CA VAL A 177 5.41 -14.90 0.78
C VAL A 177 5.04 -13.82 -0.24
N LEU A 178 4.99 -14.21 -1.50
CA LEU A 178 4.58 -13.35 -2.60
C LEU A 178 3.04 -13.39 -2.70
N ASN A 179 2.38 -12.57 -1.90
CA ASN A 179 0.93 -12.62 -1.69
C ASN A 179 0.10 -12.24 -2.92
N ASN A 180 0.72 -11.55 -3.88
CA ASN A 180 0.06 -11.06 -5.09
C ASN A 180 0.52 -11.79 -6.36
N ILE A 181 0.93 -13.05 -6.24
CA ILE A 181 1.13 -13.94 -7.38
C ILE A 181 -0.09 -14.84 -7.52
N PHE A 182 -0.85 -14.61 -8.57
CA PHE A 182 -2.09 -15.31 -8.87
C PHE A 182 -1.96 -16.14 -10.16
N TYR A 183 -2.68 -17.25 -10.20
CA TYR A 183 -2.72 -18.14 -11.35
C TYR A 183 -4.18 -18.34 -11.77
N GLU A 184 -4.40 -18.62 -13.05
CA GLU A 184 -5.70 -19.11 -13.50
C GLU A 184 -6.07 -20.39 -12.74
N PHE A 185 -7.40 -20.62 -12.60
CA PHE A 185 -7.89 -21.79 -11.89
C PHE A 185 -7.32 -23.08 -12.47
N ASP A 186 -6.72 -23.91 -11.61
CA ASP A 186 -6.13 -25.21 -11.94
C ASP A 186 -5.04 -25.17 -13.03
N LYS A 187 -4.38 -24.00 -13.21
CA LYS A 187 -3.30 -23.80 -14.19
C LYS A 187 -2.04 -23.18 -13.56
N ASP A 188 -1.00 -23.13 -14.37
CA ASP A 188 0.27 -22.46 -14.10
C ASP A 188 0.40 -21.10 -14.84
N VAL A 189 -0.69 -20.64 -15.46
CA VAL A 189 -0.75 -19.36 -16.16
C VAL A 189 -0.91 -18.22 -15.17
N LEU A 190 0.07 -17.32 -15.14
CA LEU A 190 0.05 -16.12 -14.30
C LEU A 190 -1.03 -15.15 -14.78
N THR A 191 -1.81 -14.62 -13.84
CA THR A 191 -2.85 -13.62 -14.17
C THR A 191 -2.26 -12.22 -14.29
N PRO A 192 -2.93 -11.28 -14.99
CA PRO A 192 -2.46 -9.89 -15.12
C PRO A 192 -2.23 -9.18 -13.79
N GLU A 193 -2.99 -9.50 -12.75
CA GLU A 193 -2.88 -8.91 -11.41
C GLU A 193 -1.55 -9.25 -10.73
N SER A 194 -0.88 -10.34 -11.16
CA SER A 194 0.46 -10.71 -10.67
C SER A 194 1.56 -9.75 -11.14
N LYS A 195 1.29 -8.91 -12.16
CA LYS A 195 2.31 -8.09 -12.82
C LYS A 195 3.03 -7.16 -11.85
N VAL A 196 2.31 -6.51 -10.95
CA VAL A 196 2.90 -5.57 -9.98
C VAL A 196 3.91 -6.27 -9.08
N GLU A 197 3.56 -7.45 -8.56
CA GLU A 197 4.44 -8.26 -7.71
C GLU A 197 5.67 -8.76 -8.47
N LEU A 198 5.48 -9.24 -9.70
CA LEU A 198 6.55 -9.72 -10.56
C LEU A 198 7.53 -8.61 -10.96
N GLU A 199 7.07 -7.39 -11.18
CA GLU A 199 7.93 -6.23 -11.45
C GLU A 199 8.77 -5.84 -10.22
N LYS A 200 8.23 -5.95 -9.01
CA LYS A 200 8.99 -5.74 -7.77
C LYS A 200 10.09 -6.78 -7.60
N LEU A 201 9.74 -8.05 -7.81
CA LEU A 201 10.70 -9.14 -7.76
C LEU A 201 11.80 -8.98 -8.82
N THR A 202 11.43 -8.51 -10.01
CA THR A 202 12.37 -8.17 -11.08
C THR A 202 13.36 -7.10 -10.61
N ARG A 203 12.87 -5.99 -10.01
CA ARG A 203 13.74 -4.92 -9.49
C ARG A 203 14.64 -5.41 -8.35
N LEU A 204 14.10 -6.22 -7.43
CA LEU A 204 14.88 -6.81 -6.35
C LEU A 204 16.10 -7.59 -6.89
N LEU A 205 15.88 -8.46 -7.87
CA LEU A 205 16.95 -9.28 -8.45
C LEU A 205 17.90 -8.49 -9.33
N MET A 206 17.41 -7.53 -10.13
CA MET A 206 18.26 -6.65 -10.95
C MET A 206 19.21 -5.81 -10.09
N ASN A 207 18.71 -5.28 -8.98
CA ASN A 207 19.50 -4.41 -8.10
C ASN A 207 20.46 -5.20 -7.19
N ASN A 208 20.28 -6.50 -7.09
CA ASN A 208 21.12 -7.39 -6.27
C ASN A 208 21.64 -8.58 -7.11
N PRO A 209 22.60 -8.36 -8.01
CA PRO A 209 23.10 -9.42 -8.91
C PRO A 209 23.76 -10.61 -8.19
N GLY A 210 24.26 -10.42 -6.96
CA GLY A 210 24.77 -11.48 -6.10
C GLY A 210 23.70 -12.25 -5.32
N LEU A 211 22.43 -11.82 -5.37
CA LEU A 211 21.33 -12.45 -4.66
C LEU A 211 20.88 -13.72 -5.41
N LYS A 212 20.93 -14.87 -4.74
CA LYS A 212 20.40 -16.14 -5.25
C LYS A 212 19.17 -16.55 -4.47
N VAL A 213 18.11 -16.89 -5.17
CA VAL A 213 16.81 -17.20 -4.60
C VAL A 213 16.24 -18.52 -5.10
N GLU A 214 15.42 -19.15 -4.28
CA GLU A 214 14.56 -20.26 -4.68
C GLU A 214 13.11 -19.78 -4.68
N LEU A 215 12.43 -19.88 -5.82
CA LEU A 215 11.01 -19.61 -5.96
C LEU A 215 10.26 -20.91 -5.70
N GLN A 216 9.51 -20.94 -4.60
CA GLN A 216 8.83 -22.11 -4.08
C GLN A 216 7.34 -22.04 -4.39
N GLY A 217 6.80 -23.06 -5.05
CA GLY A 217 5.37 -23.24 -5.27
C GLY A 217 4.75 -24.16 -4.22
N HIS A 218 3.59 -23.79 -3.69
CA HIS A 218 2.83 -24.58 -2.73
C HIS A 218 1.37 -24.70 -3.16
N THR A 219 0.72 -25.80 -2.79
CA THR A 219 -0.72 -26.03 -2.95
C THR A 219 -1.40 -26.23 -1.61
N ASP A 220 -2.71 -26.30 -1.61
CA ASP A 220 -3.49 -26.87 -0.51
C ASP A 220 -3.56 -28.40 -0.66
N SER A 221 -4.28 -29.07 0.24
CA SER A 221 -4.45 -30.53 0.28
C SER A 221 -5.54 -31.08 -0.64
N LYS A 222 -6.11 -30.27 -1.54
CA LYS A 222 -7.08 -30.79 -2.52
C LYS A 222 -6.36 -31.36 -3.76
N GLY A 223 -6.65 -32.61 -4.06
CA GLY A 223 -6.06 -33.33 -5.17
C GLY A 223 -5.08 -34.45 -4.75
N ALA A 224 -4.50 -35.12 -5.70
CA ALA A 224 -3.48 -36.13 -5.41
C ALA A 224 -2.10 -35.48 -5.21
N ASP A 225 -1.30 -36.00 -4.26
CA ASP A 225 0.04 -35.48 -3.90
C ASP A 225 0.94 -35.26 -5.15
N ALA A 226 0.98 -36.28 -6.04
CA ALA A 226 1.79 -36.20 -7.27
C ALA A 226 1.30 -35.08 -8.21
N TYR A 227 -0.01 -34.85 -8.27
CA TYR A 227 -0.58 -33.75 -9.04
C TYR A 227 -0.22 -32.41 -8.43
N ASN A 228 -0.40 -32.25 -7.12
CA ASN A 228 -0.07 -31.04 -6.37
C ASN A 228 1.43 -30.71 -6.47
N LEU A 229 2.29 -31.72 -6.39
CA LEU A 229 3.73 -31.52 -6.57
C LEU A 229 4.06 -31.00 -7.99
N ASN A 230 3.47 -31.60 -9.02
CA ASN A 230 3.68 -31.17 -10.41
C ASN A 230 3.13 -29.76 -10.66
N LEU A 231 1.90 -29.46 -10.20
CA LEU A 231 1.27 -28.15 -10.37
C LEU A 231 2.10 -27.04 -9.68
N SER A 232 2.57 -27.30 -8.46
CA SER A 232 3.38 -26.33 -7.73
C SER A 232 4.75 -26.09 -8.39
N GLN A 233 5.36 -27.13 -8.96
CA GLN A 233 6.60 -27.01 -9.74
C GLN A 233 6.39 -26.12 -10.97
N LYS A 234 5.36 -26.38 -11.78
CA LYS A 234 5.03 -25.57 -12.97
C LYS A 234 4.73 -24.11 -12.63
N ARG A 235 4.05 -23.85 -11.51
CA ARG A 235 3.79 -22.48 -11.02
C ARG A 235 5.07 -21.74 -10.66
N ALA A 236 5.99 -22.37 -9.95
CA ALA A 236 7.30 -21.79 -9.67
C ALA A 236 8.11 -21.52 -10.96
N GLU A 237 8.07 -22.46 -11.92
CA GLU A 237 8.70 -22.31 -13.23
C GLU A 237 8.10 -21.17 -14.06
N ALA A 238 6.78 -20.93 -13.97
CA ALA A 238 6.13 -19.80 -14.64
C ALA A 238 6.66 -18.46 -14.15
N VAL A 239 6.90 -18.32 -12.84
CA VAL A 239 7.52 -17.12 -12.27
C VAL A 239 8.96 -16.95 -12.76
N VAL A 240 9.76 -18.02 -12.71
CA VAL A 240 11.15 -17.99 -13.25
C VAL A 240 11.16 -17.62 -14.73
N LYS A 241 10.28 -18.19 -15.52
CA LYS A 241 10.16 -17.88 -16.95
C LYS A 241 9.85 -16.39 -17.20
N TYR A 242 8.97 -15.80 -16.39
CA TYR A 242 8.68 -14.39 -16.46
C TYR A 242 9.93 -13.53 -16.18
N LEU A 243 10.66 -13.86 -15.10
CA LEU A 243 11.87 -13.14 -14.70
C LEU A 243 13.01 -13.27 -15.72
N LEU A 244 13.18 -14.45 -16.32
CA LEU A 244 14.11 -14.66 -17.44
C LEU A 244 13.78 -13.78 -18.65
N ALA A 245 12.48 -13.66 -18.97
CA ALA A 245 12.02 -12.78 -20.04
C ALA A 245 12.28 -11.28 -19.75
N LYS A 246 12.44 -10.90 -18.47
CA LYS A 246 12.84 -9.57 -18.03
C LYS A 246 14.37 -9.37 -17.96
N GLY A 247 15.15 -10.39 -18.31
CA GLY A 247 16.61 -10.29 -18.36
C GLY A 247 17.34 -10.62 -17.04
N ILE A 248 16.65 -11.23 -16.08
CA ILE A 248 17.30 -11.71 -14.85
C ILE A 248 18.22 -12.88 -15.17
N ASN A 249 19.43 -12.89 -14.57
CA ASN A 249 20.39 -13.97 -14.76
C ASN A 249 19.83 -15.31 -14.24
N PRO A 250 19.84 -16.39 -15.07
CA PRO A 250 19.39 -17.71 -14.65
C PRO A 250 20.05 -18.23 -13.37
N ASP A 251 21.32 -17.90 -13.13
CA ASP A 251 22.07 -18.36 -11.97
C ASP A 251 21.59 -17.77 -10.64
N GLN A 252 20.76 -16.72 -10.70
CA GLN A 252 20.14 -16.11 -9.51
C GLN A 252 18.91 -16.88 -9.04
N MET A 253 18.33 -17.78 -9.84
CA MET A 253 17.01 -18.31 -9.58
C MET A 253 16.92 -19.82 -9.69
N LYS A 254 16.17 -20.43 -8.77
CA LYS A 254 15.74 -21.84 -8.87
C LYS A 254 14.23 -21.91 -8.67
N ALA A 255 13.55 -22.74 -9.45
CA ALA A 255 12.15 -23.07 -9.24
C ALA A 255 12.05 -24.40 -8.48
N LYS A 256 11.18 -24.47 -7.46
CA LYS A 256 10.92 -25.69 -6.72
C LYS A 256 9.48 -25.80 -6.28
N GLY A 257 8.81 -26.89 -6.67
CA GLY A 257 7.50 -27.25 -6.17
C GLY A 257 7.61 -28.07 -4.90
N TYR A 258 6.75 -27.76 -3.95
CA TYR A 258 6.62 -28.49 -2.69
C TYR A 258 5.23 -29.15 -2.53
N GLY A 259 4.31 -28.91 -3.50
CA GLY A 259 2.94 -29.41 -3.36
C GLY A 259 2.32 -28.97 -2.05
N GLU A 260 1.65 -29.86 -1.38
CA GLU A 260 1.00 -29.66 -0.07
C GLU A 260 1.87 -30.00 1.13
N THR A 261 3.13 -30.39 0.93
CA THR A 261 4.01 -30.95 2.00
C THR A 261 4.44 -29.93 3.06
N GLN A 262 4.25 -28.63 2.80
CA GLN A 262 4.65 -27.56 3.71
C GLN A 262 3.49 -26.57 3.97
N PRO A 263 2.41 -26.99 4.64
CA PRO A 263 1.29 -26.12 4.95
C PRO A 263 1.70 -25.08 6.02
N ILE A 264 1.20 -23.85 5.86
CA ILE A 264 1.34 -22.78 6.89
C ILE A 264 0.04 -22.56 7.66
N ALA A 265 -1.06 -23.13 7.19
CA ALA A 265 -2.35 -23.11 7.85
C ALA A 265 -3.03 -24.49 7.77
N LYS A 266 -4.00 -24.72 8.63
CA LYS A 266 -4.78 -25.97 8.61
C LYS A 266 -5.71 -25.98 7.39
N ASN A 267 -5.70 -27.07 6.62
CA ASN A 267 -6.62 -27.27 5.50
C ASN A 267 -8.04 -27.64 5.94
N GLU A 268 -8.18 -28.10 7.20
CA GLU A 268 -9.43 -28.53 7.83
C GLU A 268 -9.60 -27.87 9.19
N ASN A 269 -10.84 -27.64 9.59
CA ASN A 269 -11.20 -27.18 10.92
C ASN A 269 -11.03 -28.31 11.96
N ALA A 270 -11.16 -27.97 13.25
CA ALA A 270 -11.01 -28.95 14.34
C ALA A 270 -12.08 -30.06 14.31
N ASP A 271 -13.23 -29.83 13.69
CA ASP A 271 -14.33 -30.78 13.52
C ASP A 271 -14.22 -31.62 12.24
N GLY A 272 -13.12 -31.49 11.48
CA GLY A 272 -12.89 -32.18 10.21
C GLY A 272 -13.56 -31.53 8.99
N SER A 273 -14.29 -30.44 9.17
CA SER A 273 -14.86 -29.70 8.03
C SER A 273 -13.80 -28.94 7.25
N ASP A 274 -14.10 -28.63 5.98
CA ASP A 274 -13.21 -27.88 5.10
C ASP A 274 -12.88 -26.49 5.66
N ASN A 275 -11.62 -26.07 5.56
CA ASN A 275 -11.15 -24.73 5.94
C ASN A 275 -10.66 -23.96 4.69
N PRO A 276 -11.55 -23.27 3.97
CA PRO A 276 -11.19 -22.54 2.75
C PRO A 276 -10.14 -21.45 2.97
N ASP A 277 -10.18 -20.78 4.11
CA ASP A 277 -9.23 -19.70 4.44
C ASP A 277 -7.83 -20.26 4.69
N GLY A 278 -7.72 -21.35 5.44
CA GLY A 278 -6.44 -22.05 5.64
C GLY A 278 -5.87 -22.57 4.32
N ARG A 279 -6.71 -23.15 3.46
CA ARG A 279 -6.29 -23.59 2.13
C ARG A 279 -5.84 -22.42 1.24
N LYS A 280 -6.52 -21.27 1.31
CA LYS A 280 -6.11 -20.07 0.58
C LYS A 280 -4.68 -19.65 0.96
N LEU A 281 -4.32 -19.69 2.24
CA LEU A 281 -2.97 -19.39 2.70
C LEU A 281 -1.92 -20.41 2.24
N ASN A 282 -2.33 -21.68 2.11
CA ASN A 282 -1.43 -22.75 1.65
C ASN A 282 -1.13 -22.64 0.15
N ARG A 283 -2.07 -22.18 -0.68
CA ARG A 283 -1.85 -21.90 -2.10
C ARG A 283 -1.05 -20.62 -2.26
N ARG A 284 0.26 -20.70 -2.18
CA ARG A 284 1.17 -19.55 -2.17
C ARG A 284 2.42 -19.77 -3.00
N THR A 285 3.05 -18.67 -3.38
CA THR A 285 4.42 -18.64 -3.90
C THR A 285 5.32 -17.98 -2.87
N VAL A 286 6.48 -18.56 -2.60
CA VAL A 286 7.47 -18.05 -1.63
C VAL A 286 8.77 -17.78 -2.34
N LEU A 287 9.41 -16.64 -2.06
CA LEU A 287 10.81 -16.39 -2.37
C LEU A 287 11.64 -16.75 -1.14
N LYS A 288 12.60 -17.65 -1.30
CA LYS A 288 13.60 -17.99 -0.27
C LYS A 288 14.96 -17.49 -0.71
N VAL A 289 15.63 -16.74 0.13
CA VAL A 289 17.02 -16.33 -0.08
C VAL A 289 17.96 -17.51 0.17
N ILE A 290 18.71 -17.92 -0.85
CA ILE A 290 19.69 -19.02 -0.77
C ILE A 290 21.05 -18.48 -0.31
N SER A 291 21.53 -17.48 -1.02
CA SER A 291 22.78 -16.78 -0.71
C SER A 291 22.76 -15.35 -1.23
N LEU A 292 23.65 -14.56 -0.68
CA LEU A 292 23.92 -13.21 -1.13
C LEU A 292 25.43 -13.06 -1.24
N ASP A 293 25.93 -12.96 -2.46
CA ASP A 293 27.34 -12.75 -2.75
C ASP A 293 27.58 -11.25 -3.05
N GLY A 294 28.45 -10.59 -2.24
CA GLY A 294 28.74 -9.16 -2.37
C GLY A 294 27.93 -8.26 -1.43
N GLU A 295 28.08 -6.94 -1.62
CA GLU A 295 27.30 -5.95 -0.89
C GLU A 295 25.85 -5.91 -1.42
N THR A 296 24.90 -5.72 -0.52
CA THR A 296 23.48 -5.48 -0.87
C THR A 296 23.37 -4.12 -1.55
N ASN A 297 23.07 -4.12 -2.83
CA ASN A 297 22.65 -2.91 -3.50
C ASN A 297 21.15 -2.67 -3.21
N PHE A 298 20.86 -1.47 -2.76
CA PHE A 298 19.51 -1.06 -2.38
C PHE A 298 18.56 -1.16 -3.58
N VAL A 299 17.35 -1.64 -3.33
CA VAL A 299 16.26 -1.51 -4.29
C VAL A 299 15.99 -0.01 -4.41
N ASN A 300 16.31 0.59 -5.57
CA ASN A 300 15.93 1.98 -5.81
C ASN A 300 14.41 2.11 -5.62
N PRO A 301 13.97 3.03 -4.75
CA PRO A 301 12.55 3.23 -4.55
C PRO A 301 11.86 3.53 -5.88
N ILE A 302 10.61 3.12 -6.01
CA ILE A 302 9.80 3.42 -7.20
C ILE A 302 9.84 4.93 -7.42
N ALA A 303 10.20 5.36 -8.64
CA ALA A 303 10.14 6.77 -9.01
C ALA A 303 8.72 7.28 -8.79
N VAL A 304 8.56 8.18 -7.81
CA VAL A 304 7.25 8.78 -7.51
C VAL A 304 6.77 9.55 -8.73
N PRO A 305 5.64 9.19 -9.34
CA PRO A 305 5.05 9.98 -10.42
C PRO A 305 4.87 11.44 -9.99
N ASP A 306 5.09 12.40 -10.88
CA ASP A 306 5.11 13.83 -10.51
C ASP A 306 3.80 14.31 -9.88
N HIS A 307 2.67 13.76 -10.29
CA HIS A 307 1.35 14.09 -9.73
C HIS A 307 1.15 13.58 -8.29
N LEU A 308 1.96 12.62 -7.82
CA LEU A 308 1.91 12.07 -6.46
C LEU A 308 3.02 12.64 -5.55
N LYS A 309 3.90 13.50 -6.07
CA LYS A 309 4.94 14.15 -5.25
C LYS A 309 4.31 15.21 -4.36
N ASN A 310 4.30 14.99 -3.04
CA ASN A 310 3.88 15.99 -2.07
C ASN A 310 4.75 17.25 -2.20
N GLY A 311 4.14 18.39 -2.49
CA GLY A 311 4.78 19.70 -2.35
C GLY A 311 5.66 20.16 -3.51
N ALA A 312 5.31 19.90 -4.76
CA ALA A 312 5.87 20.64 -5.89
C ALA A 312 5.51 22.13 -5.73
N LYS A 313 6.38 22.91 -5.06
CA LYS A 313 6.32 24.37 -5.11
C LYS A 313 6.31 24.76 -6.58
N LYS A 314 5.20 25.35 -7.05
CA LYS A 314 5.16 26.04 -8.34
C LYS A 314 6.28 27.11 -8.28
N THR A 315 7.38 26.88 -8.96
CA THR A 315 8.36 27.90 -9.25
C THR A 315 7.69 28.89 -10.20
N THR A 316 7.13 29.94 -9.63
CA THR A 316 6.71 31.12 -10.40
C THR A 316 7.97 31.74 -10.98
N THR A 317 8.25 31.45 -12.23
CA THR A 317 9.19 32.19 -13.07
C THR A 317 8.66 33.62 -13.18
N LYS A 318 9.19 34.52 -12.35
CA LYS A 318 9.00 35.97 -12.55
C LYS A 318 9.66 36.32 -13.89
N GLY A 319 8.84 36.46 -14.94
CA GLY A 319 9.27 37.05 -16.18
C GLY A 319 9.76 38.47 -15.94
N LYS A 320 11.05 38.69 -16.09
CA LYS A 320 11.60 40.04 -16.22
C LYS A 320 11.04 40.63 -17.53
N LYS A 321 10.12 41.59 -17.42
CA LYS A 321 9.83 42.53 -18.51
C LYS A 321 11.01 43.50 -18.57
N LYS A 322 11.65 43.57 -19.73
CA LYS A 322 12.43 44.69 -20.17
C LYS A 322 11.49 45.83 -20.57
#